data_d680e436b5747744224784697a5dac86
#
_entry.id   d680e436b5747744224784697a5dac86
#
_cell.length_a   1.000
_cell.length_b   1.000
_cell.length_c   1.000
_cell.angle_alpha   90.00
_cell.angle_beta   90.00
_cell.angle_gamma   90.00
#
_symmetry.space_group_name_H-M   'P 1'
#
loop_
_entity.id
_entity.type
_entity.pdbx_description
1 polymer ?
#
loop_
_entity_poly.entity_id
_entity_poly.type
_entity_poly.pdbx_seq_one_letter_code
_entity_poly.pdbx_strand_id
1 'polypeptide(L)'
;MDADLSAAIAAAEGRAMVWGRDDCCLWVADIVRARTGLDGAAAFRGRYRSRHGAARALKAAHGGGLIEAITAIAAQFGWPVIDADAAADGDIAIIDTRLGPALAIMSGDYWIGRIDSGVSATPRDLAMKAWRVTCRPS
;
A
#
# COMPACT_ATOMS: atom_id res chain seq x y z
N MET A 1 11.54 -16.04 -5.14
CA MET A 1 10.39 -15.50 -4.39
C MET A 1 10.88 -14.72 -3.18
N ASP A 2 10.23 -13.63 -2.88
CA ASP A 2 10.62 -12.74 -1.79
C ASP A 2 10.13 -13.31 -0.45
N ALA A 3 11.05 -13.79 0.37
CA ALA A 3 10.73 -14.47 1.63
C ALA A 3 10.10 -13.51 2.66
N ASP A 4 10.58 -12.26 2.73
CA ASP A 4 10.05 -11.27 3.69
C ASP A 4 8.62 -10.89 3.34
N LEU A 5 8.34 -10.73 2.06
CA LEU A 5 7.01 -10.40 1.57
C LEU A 5 6.04 -11.56 1.81
N SER A 6 6.47 -12.79 1.51
CA SER A 6 5.68 -14.00 1.78
C SER A 6 5.37 -14.15 3.26
N ALA A 7 6.34 -13.86 4.12
CA ALA A 7 6.14 -13.92 5.58
C ALA A 7 5.14 -12.88 6.07
N ALA A 8 5.19 -11.67 5.54
CA ALA A 8 4.24 -10.60 5.89
C ALA A 8 2.81 -10.97 5.47
N ILE A 9 2.65 -11.58 4.30
CA ILE A 9 1.34 -12.03 3.81
C ILE A 9 0.82 -13.15 4.72
N ALA A 10 1.63 -14.14 5.02
CA ALA A 10 1.25 -15.26 5.90
C ALA A 10 0.86 -14.76 7.29
N ALA A 11 1.59 -13.79 7.84
CA ALA A 11 1.31 -13.23 9.16
C ALA A 11 -0.02 -12.46 9.21
N ALA A 12 -0.49 -11.94 8.10
CA ALA A 12 -1.76 -11.20 8.03
C ALA A 12 -2.97 -12.13 7.91
N GLU A 13 -2.78 -13.38 7.50
CA GLU A 13 -3.87 -14.34 7.36
C GLU A 13 -4.58 -14.56 8.69
N GLY A 14 -5.90 -14.35 8.70
CA GLY A 14 -6.73 -14.51 9.89
C GLY A 14 -6.57 -13.43 10.95
N ARG A 15 -5.73 -12.42 10.69
CA ARG A 15 -5.51 -11.33 11.65
C ARG A 15 -6.46 -10.17 11.34
N ALA A 16 -7.18 -9.71 12.36
CA ALA A 16 -8.11 -8.59 12.21
C ALA A 16 -7.35 -7.29 11.94
N MET A 17 -7.88 -6.47 11.03
CA MET A 17 -7.36 -5.11 10.80
C MET A 17 -7.57 -4.23 12.03
N VAL A 18 -6.63 -3.30 12.22
CA VAL A 18 -6.73 -2.25 13.26
C VAL A 18 -6.48 -0.90 12.59
N TRP A 19 -7.55 -0.12 12.46
CA TRP A 19 -7.44 1.20 11.83
C TRP A 19 -6.43 2.09 12.55
N GLY A 20 -5.53 2.70 11.77
CA GLY A 20 -4.46 3.53 12.28
C GLY A 20 -3.19 2.79 12.67
N ARG A 21 -3.19 1.46 12.61
CA ARG A 21 -2.02 0.63 12.94
C ARG A 21 -1.73 -0.44 11.90
N ASP A 22 -2.73 -1.27 11.58
CA ASP A 22 -2.61 -2.43 10.69
C ASP A 22 -3.83 -2.46 9.78
N ASP A 23 -3.92 -1.47 8.94
CA ASP A 23 -5.03 -1.31 7.99
C ASP A 23 -4.52 -1.44 6.55
N CYS A 24 -5.41 -1.25 5.58
CA CYS A 24 -5.10 -1.48 4.18
C CYS A 24 -3.91 -0.66 3.66
N CYS A 25 -3.73 0.56 4.14
CA CYS A 25 -2.61 1.41 3.71
C CYS A 25 -1.37 1.18 4.56
N LEU A 26 -1.53 1.10 5.88
CA LEU A 26 -0.39 1.00 6.80
C LEU A 26 0.30 -0.35 6.71
N TRP A 27 -0.43 -1.42 6.42
CA TRP A 27 0.18 -2.73 6.22
C TRP A 27 1.15 -2.73 5.04
N VAL A 28 0.74 -2.16 3.90
CA VAL A 28 1.63 -2.02 2.74
C VAL A 28 2.81 -1.11 3.10
N ALA A 29 2.53 0.01 3.77
CA ALA A 29 3.58 0.94 4.18
C ALA A 29 4.61 0.30 5.10
N ASP A 30 4.19 -0.59 6.01
CA ASP A 30 5.10 -1.34 6.89
C ASP A 30 6.05 -2.22 6.08
N ILE A 31 5.53 -2.91 5.05
CA ILE A 31 6.34 -3.78 4.20
C ILE A 31 7.35 -2.93 3.40
N VAL A 32 6.90 -1.83 2.82
CA VAL A 32 7.76 -0.92 2.06
C VAL A 32 8.86 -0.36 2.95
N ARG A 33 8.51 0.06 4.16
CA ARG A 33 9.47 0.58 5.13
C ARG A 33 10.52 -0.45 5.50
N ALA A 34 10.10 -1.69 5.74
CA ALA A 34 11.02 -2.77 6.08
C ALA A 34 12.00 -3.07 4.93
N ARG A 35 11.54 -2.96 3.68
CA ARG A 35 12.34 -3.27 2.49
C ARG A 35 13.24 -2.12 2.05
N THR A 36 12.83 -0.87 2.26
CA THR A 36 13.51 0.30 1.70
C THR A 36 14.03 1.30 2.74
N GLY A 37 13.52 1.25 3.95
CA GLY A 37 13.78 2.26 4.98
C GLY A 37 12.95 3.53 4.81
N LEU A 38 12.09 3.61 3.79
CA LEU A 38 11.28 4.79 3.49
C LEU A 38 9.85 4.58 4.02
N ASP A 39 9.36 5.55 4.81
CA ASP A 39 8.03 5.50 5.41
C ASP A 39 7.18 6.67 4.93
N GLY A 40 6.39 6.44 3.90
CA GLY A 40 5.44 7.44 3.38
C GLY A 40 4.23 7.64 4.28
N ALA A 41 4.02 6.76 5.25
CA ALA A 41 2.84 6.79 6.12
C ALA A 41 3.14 7.38 7.52
N ALA A 42 4.32 7.89 7.75
CA ALA A 42 4.72 8.37 9.07
C ALA A 42 3.72 9.37 9.67
N ALA A 43 3.16 10.26 8.84
CA ALA A 43 2.20 11.27 9.28
C ALA A 43 0.83 10.71 9.65
N PHE A 44 0.55 9.46 9.29
CA PHE A 44 -0.76 8.84 9.47
C PHE A 44 -0.83 7.86 10.62
N ARG A 45 0.31 7.31 11.05
CA ARG A 45 0.36 6.24 12.04
C ARG A 45 -0.20 6.72 13.38
N GLY A 46 -1.22 6.01 13.88
CA GLY A 46 -1.87 6.33 15.14
C GLY A 46 -2.74 7.58 15.12
N ARG A 47 -3.00 8.17 13.97
CA ARG A 47 -3.71 9.45 13.84
C ARG A 47 -5.21 9.29 13.61
N TYR A 48 -5.69 8.07 13.39
CA TYR A 48 -7.11 7.79 13.19
C TYR A 48 -7.43 6.39 13.71
N ARG A 49 -8.71 6.10 13.89
CA ARG A 49 -9.18 4.82 14.45
C ARG A 49 -10.33 4.22 13.66
N SER A 50 -10.64 4.80 12.50
CA SER A 50 -11.75 4.34 11.68
C SER A 50 -11.44 4.61 10.21
N ARG A 51 -12.19 3.96 9.34
CA ARG A 51 -12.12 4.22 7.91
C ARG A 51 -12.41 5.69 7.58
N HIS A 52 -13.44 6.25 8.20
CA HIS A 52 -13.82 7.65 8.01
C HIS A 52 -12.69 8.59 8.49
N GLY A 53 -12.08 8.29 9.62
CA GLY A 53 -10.93 9.04 10.13
C GLY A 53 -9.72 8.96 9.20
N ALA A 54 -9.49 7.79 8.58
CA ALA A 54 -8.43 7.64 7.58
C ALA A 54 -8.66 8.57 6.38
N ALA A 55 -9.88 8.61 5.86
CA ALA A 55 -10.22 9.48 4.74
C ALA A 55 -10.01 10.96 5.07
N ARG A 56 -10.38 11.39 6.28
CA ARG A 56 -10.15 12.77 6.74
C ARG A 56 -8.67 13.08 6.85
N ALA A 57 -7.86 12.14 7.36
CA ALA A 57 -6.42 12.33 7.48
C ALA A 57 -5.75 12.48 6.11
N LEU A 58 -6.16 11.69 5.12
CA LEU A 58 -5.66 11.82 3.75
C LEU A 58 -6.01 13.18 3.16
N LYS A 59 -7.24 13.62 3.31
CA LYS A 59 -7.69 14.91 2.81
C LYS A 59 -6.92 16.06 3.46
N ALA A 60 -6.70 16.00 4.76
CA ALA A 60 -5.97 17.03 5.48
C ALA A 60 -4.50 17.12 5.03
N ALA A 61 -3.86 15.98 4.79
CA ALA A 61 -2.44 15.94 4.44
C ALA A 61 -2.16 16.19 2.96
N HIS A 62 -3.05 15.74 2.06
CA HIS A 62 -2.79 15.74 0.62
C HIS A 62 -3.90 16.40 -0.21
N GLY A 63 -4.94 16.92 0.41
CA GLY A 63 -6.02 17.61 -0.27
C GLY A 63 -7.00 16.71 -1.02
N GLY A 64 -6.84 15.40 -0.95
CA GLY A 64 -7.66 14.45 -1.68
C GLY A 64 -7.71 13.08 -1.02
N GLY A 65 -7.94 12.06 -1.82
CA GLY A 65 -8.01 10.69 -1.38
C GLY A 65 -6.68 9.95 -1.50
N LEU A 66 -6.79 8.61 -1.55
CA LEU A 66 -5.63 7.74 -1.59
C LEU A 66 -4.78 7.95 -2.85
N ILE A 67 -5.40 8.15 -4.00
CA ILE A 67 -4.67 8.33 -5.27
C ILE A 67 -3.76 9.56 -5.18
N GLU A 68 -4.29 10.69 -4.69
CA GLU A 68 -3.54 11.93 -4.52
C GLU A 68 -2.41 11.75 -3.51
N ALA A 69 -2.67 11.06 -2.41
CA ALA A 69 -1.67 10.80 -1.38
C ALA A 69 -0.52 9.96 -1.90
N ILE A 70 -0.81 8.84 -2.57
CA ILE A 70 0.24 7.95 -3.10
C ILE A 70 1.01 8.62 -4.22
N THR A 71 0.34 9.39 -5.08
CA THR A 71 1.01 10.15 -6.14
C THR A 71 2.05 11.12 -5.55
N ALA A 72 1.68 11.84 -4.50
CA ALA A 72 2.58 12.78 -3.83
C ALA A 72 3.74 12.07 -3.14
N ILE A 73 3.48 10.98 -2.44
CA ILE A 73 4.50 10.20 -1.72
C ILE A 73 5.48 9.57 -2.72
N ALA A 74 4.99 8.99 -3.80
CA ALA A 74 5.83 8.40 -4.84
C ALA A 74 6.73 9.46 -5.48
N ALA A 75 6.20 10.65 -5.74
CA ALA A 75 7.00 11.75 -6.28
C ALA A 75 8.10 12.18 -5.30
N GLN A 76 7.77 12.24 -4.01
CA GLN A 76 8.74 12.59 -2.96
C GLN A 76 9.90 11.61 -2.91
N PHE A 77 9.63 10.33 -3.06
CA PHE A 77 10.65 9.28 -2.97
C PHE A 77 11.29 8.93 -4.31
N GLY A 78 10.84 9.56 -5.40
CA GLY A 78 11.38 9.28 -6.73
C GLY A 78 10.93 7.94 -7.30
N TRP A 79 9.80 7.42 -6.88
CA TRP A 79 9.25 6.17 -7.42
C TRP A 79 8.51 6.45 -8.74
N PRO A 80 8.97 5.87 -9.86
CA PRO A 80 8.32 6.11 -11.14
C PRO A 80 7.02 5.33 -11.29
N VAL A 81 6.09 5.89 -12.07
CA VAL A 81 4.90 5.17 -12.52
C VAL A 81 5.36 4.10 -13.52
N ILE A 82 4.80 2.91 -13.40
CA ILE A 82 5.08 1.79 -14.30
C ILE A 82 3.80 1.17 -14.81
N ASP A 83 3.89 0.44 -15.91
CA ASP A 83 2.80 -0.43 -16.35
C ASP A 83 2.66 -1.60 -15.37
N ALA A 84 1.43 -2.05 -15.17
CA ALA A 84 1.16 -3.18 -14.29
C ALA A 84 1.93 -4.44 -14.71
N ASP A 85 2.11 -4.62 -16.01
CA ASP A 85 2.85 -5.77 -16.56
C ASP A 85 4.32 -5.78 -16.16
N ALA A 86 4.88 -4.62 -15.87
CA ALA A 86 6.29 -4.48 -15.48
C ALA A 86 6.50 -4.62 -13.97
N ALA A 87 5.44 -4.75 -13.18
CA ALA A 87 5.56 -4.80 -11.73
C ALA A 87 6.29 -6.06 -11.26
N ALA A 88 7.15 -5.88 -10.27
CA ALA A 88 7.89 -6.93 -9.61
C ALA A 88 7.52 -6.94 -8.12
N ASP A 89 7.92 -8.02 -7.43
CA ASP A 89 7.66 -8.15 -5.98
C ASP A 89 8.08 -6.88 -5.23
N GLY A 90 7.16 -6.37 -4.41
CA GLY A 90 7.41 -5.16 -3.63
C GLY A 90 6.98 -3.85 -4.29
N ASP A 91 6.60 -3.86 -5.55
CA ASP A 91 6.00 -2.68 -6.18
C ASP A 91 4.59 -2.47 -5.66
N ILE A 92 4.09 -1.24 -5.75
CA ILE A 92 2.77 -0.89 -5.20
C ILE A 92 1.82 -0.43 -6.29
N ALA A 93 0.54 -0.55 -6.00
CA ALA A 93 -0.51 -0.08 -6.89
C ALA A 93 -1.74 0.37 -6.13
N ILE A 94 -2.56 1.14 -6.82
CA ILE A 94 -3.93 1.43 -6.42
C ILE A 94 -4.81 0.44 -7.19
N ILE A 95 -5.64 -0.28 -6.46
CA ILE A 95 -6.67 -1.17 -7.01
C ILE A 95 -8.04 -0.64 -6.64
N ASP A 96 -9.03 -0.90 -7.49
CA ASP A 96 -10.39 -0.51 -7.19
C ASP A 96 -11.12 -1.65 -6.47
N THR A 97 -11.77 -1.32 -5.37
CA THR A 97 -12.53 -2.28 -4.58
C THR A 97 -13.96 -1.76 -4.42
N ARG A 98 -14.84 -2.62 -3.91
CA ARG A 98 -16.24 -2.21 -3.61
C ARG A 98 -16.30 -1.03 -2.63
N LEU A 99 -15.24 -0.86 -1.83
CA LEU A 99 -15.16 0.22 -0.84
C LEU A 99 -14.36 1.42 -1.36
N GLY A 100 -13.99 1.41 -2.64
CA GLY A 100 -13.19 2.47 -3.26
C GLY A 100 -11.74 2.05 -3.48
N PRO A 101 -10.87 3.00 -3.84
CA PRO A 101 -9.46 2.72 -4.09
C PRO A 101 -8.75 2.19 -2.85
N ALA A 102 -7.90 1.21 -3.04
CA ALA A 102 -7.09 0.62 -1.98
C ALA A 102 -5.65 0.44 -2.44
N LEU A 103 -4.73 0.51 -1.49
CA LEU A 103 -3.31 0.29 -1.75
C LEU A 103 -3.02 -1.22 -1.69
N ALA A 104 -2.19 -1.69 -2.61
CA ALA A 104 -1.78 -3.09 -2.67
C ALA A 104 -0.31 -3.20 -3.05
N ILE A 105 0.27 -4.37 -2.77
CA ILE A 105 1.69 -4.65 -3.03
C ILE A 105 1.79 -5.91 -3.89
N MET A 106 2.71 -5.90 -4.85
CA MET A 106 2.90 -7.03 -5.76
C MET A 106 3.61 -8.18 -5.07
N SER A 107 3.04 -9.37 -5.21
CA SER A 107 3.68 -10.63 -4.83
C SER A 107 3.36 -11.66 -5.91
N GLY A 108 4.37 -12.12 -6.63
CA GLY A 108 4.17 -13.00 -7.78
C GLY A 108 3.39 -12.28 -8.89
N ASP A 109 2.22 -12.78 -9.21
CA ASP A 109 1.36 -12.21 -10.27
C ASP A 109 0.14 -11.48 -9.73
N TYR A 110 0.08 -11.24 -8.43
CA TYR A 110 -1.09 -10.64 -7.79
C TYR A 110 -0.74 -9.42 -6.95
N TRP A 111 -1.65 -8.45 -6.97
CA TRP A 111 -1.63 -7.35 -6.02
C TRP A 111 -2.30 -7.80 -4.73
N ILE A 112 -1.54 -7.78 -3.64
CA ILE A 112 -2.02 -8.22 -2.33
C ILE A 112 -2.42 -7.01 -1.52
N GLY A 113 -3.65 -7.01 -1.04
CA GLY A 113 -4.20 -5.94 -0.21
C GLY A 113 -4.69 -6.48 1.12
N ARG A 114 -4.63 -5.62 2.14
CA ARG A 114 -5.11 -5.95 3.48
C ARG A 114 -6.62 -5.79 3.54
N ILE A 115 -7.32 -6.76 4.08
CA ILE A 115 -8.77 -6.73 4.31
C ILE A 115 -9.07 -6.99 5.78
N ASP A 116 -10.34 -6.95 6.16
CA ASP A 116 -10.79 -7.00 7.57
C ASP A 116 -10.12 -8.09 8.41
N SER A 117 -9.95 -9.28 7.84
CA SER A 117 -9.44 -10.43 8.60
C SER A 117 -8.43 -11.25 7.82
N GLY A 118 -7.64 -10.60 6.97
CA GLY A 118 -6.64 -11.28 6.17
C GLY A 118 -6.16 -10.41 5.03
N VAL A 119 -5.93 -11.04 3.88
CA VAL A 119 -5.49 -10.37 2.66
C VAL A 119 -6.35 -10.80 1.48
N SER A 120 -6.38 -9.96 0.45
CA SER A 120 -7.00 -10.30 -0.83
C SER A 120 -5.94 -10.29 -1.92
N ALA A 121 -6.20 -11.00 -3.01
CA ALA A 121 -5.34 -11.03 -4.18
C ALA A 121 -6.11 -10.54 -5.40
N THR A 122 -5.55 -9.57 -6.11
CA THR A 122 -6.12 -8.99 -7.31
C THR A 122 -5.18 -9.24 -8.48
N PRO A 123 -5.67 -9.71 -9.62
CA PRO A 123 -4.83 -9.94 -10.79
C PRO A 123 -4.05 -8.69 -11.20
N ARG A 124 -2.85 -8.91 -11.69
CA ARG A 124 -1.89 -7.88 -12.08
C ARG A 124 -2.50 -6.80 -12.99
N ASP A 125 -3.27 -7.21 -13.99
CA ASP A 125 -3.83 -6.32 -15.00
C ASP A 125 -4.98 -5.43 -14.51
N LEU A 126 -5.45 -5.63 -13.27
CA LEU A 126 -6.53 -4.83 -12.71
C LEU A 126 -6.04 -3.64 -11.88
N ALA A 127 -4.74 -3.35 -11.87
CA ALA A 127 -4.23 -2.15 -11.22
C ALA A 127 -4.72 -0.90 -11.95
N MET A 128 -5.19 0.09 -11.19
CA MET A 128 -5.54 1.40 -11.73
C MET A 128 -4.29 2.21 -12.05
N LYS A 129 -3.28 2.13 -11.18
CA LYS A 129 -2.00 2.80 -11.32
C LYS A 129 -0.98 2.08 -10.47
N ALA A 130 0.24 1.96 -10.97
CA ALA A 130 1.31 1.25 -10.29
C ALA A 130 2.61 2.04 -10.29
N TRP A 131 3.44 1.81 -9.27
CA TRP A 131 4.73 2.46 -9.11
C TRP A 131 5.81 1.45 -8.79
N ARG A 132 7.01 1.70 -9.32
CA ARG A 132 8.21 0.96 -8.93
C ARG A 132 8.72 1.50 -7.60
N VAL A 133 8.72 0.65 -6.57
CA VAL A 133 9.26 1.02 -5.27
C VAL A 133 10.76 0.73 -5.27
N THR A 134 11.55 1.77 -5.02
CA THR A 134 13.01 1.65 -4.97
C THR A 134 13.50 2.15 -3.62
N CYS A 135 14.68 1.69 -3.24
CA CYS A 135 15.40 2.30 -2.14
C CYS A 135 15.76 3.73 -2.51
N ARG A 136 16.09 4.54 -1.50
CA ARG A 136 16.44 5.94 -1.75
C ARG A 136 17.48 6.03 -2.87
N PRO A 137 17.28 6.94 -3.84
CA PRO A 137 18.29 7.17 -4.88
C PRO A 137 19.62 7.57 -4.23
N SER A 138 20.65 6.99 -4.74
CA SER A 138 22.01 7.29 -4.29
C SER A 138 22.47 8.67 -4.74
#